data_5d2f4021df1db14c31ae5ae2b7a8fced
#
_entry.id   5d2f4021df1db14c31ae5ae2b7a8fced
#
_cell.length_a   1.000
_cell.length_b   1.000
_cell.length_c   1.000
_cell.angle_alpha   90.00
_cell.angle_beta   90.00
_cell.angle_gamma   90.00
#
_symmetry.space_group_name_H-M   'P 1'
#
loop_
_entity.id
_entity.type
_entity.pdbx_description
1 polymer ?
#
loop_
_entity_poly.entity_id
_entity_poly.type
_entity_poly.pdbx_seq_one_letter_code
_entity_poly.pdbx_strand_id
1 'polypeptide(L)'
;MRTVFFGGANTLDNFIAGPGDDIGWIRHGKEAMALLGKMWASLDTIVMGRKTYEATRRLLKEGETPPDGALSGITSYVLSRTLSTVPAGTNLIREDGVEFVRRLKGEPGKDIFVMGGGELARSLFEASLIDRLHVNIHPLLLGSGVPLFHPMTRPIPLELEDCRPFKNGCIYASYRVLPSA
;
A
#
# COMPACT_ATOMS: atom_id res chain seq x y z
N MET A 1 0.40 -14.21 -14.50
CA MET A 1 0.98 -12.93 -14.01
C MET A 1 0.47 -12.69 -12.61
N ARG A 2 1.29 -12.13 -11.74
CA ARG A 2 0.95 -11.80 -10.35
C ARG A 2 0.02 -10.59 -10.33
N THR A 3 -0.94 -10.55 -9.40
CA THR A 3 -1.78 -9.38 -9.17
C THR A 3 -0.99 -8.33 -8.36
N VAL A 4 -1.00 -7.10 -8.83
CA VAL A 4 -0.44 -5.95 -8.11
C VAL A 4 -1.59 -5.14 -7.55
N PHE A 5 -1.62 -4.94 -6.25
CA PHE A 5 -2.62 -4.09 -5.62
C PHE A 5 -2.01 -2.99 -4.75
N PHE A 6 -2.73 -1.90 -4.64
CA PHE A 6 -2.37 -0.73 -3.85
C PHE A 6 -3.53 -0.36 -2.93
N GLY A 7 -3.24 0.27 -1.81
CA GLY A 7 -4.26 0.82 -0.93
C GLY A 7 -3.87 0.77 0.54
N GLY A 8 -4.87 0.96 1.39
CA GLY A 8 -4.69 1.01 2.84
C GLY A 8 -5.84 1.71 3.53
N ALA A 9 -5.63 2.03 4.81
CA ALA A 9 -6.53 2.87 5.56
C ALA A 9 -6.37 4.33 5.10
N ASN A 10 -7.49 5.01 4.87
CA ASN A 10 -7.51 6.42 4.53
C ASN A 10 -8.69 7.14 5.18
N THR A 11 -8.59 8.45 5.33
CA THR A 11 -9.70 9.30 5.76
C THR A 11 -10.66 9.54 4.60
N LEU A 12 -11.87 10.06 4.88
CA LEU A 12 -12.86 10.38 3.85
C LEU A 12 -12.33 11.44 2.85
N ASP A 13 -11.44 12.32 3.29
CA ASP A 13 -10.74 13.31 2.48
C ASP A 13 -9.37 12.83 1.95
N ASN A 14 -9.16 11.48 1.89
CA ASN A 14 -8.06 10.81 1.21
C ASN A 14 -6.65 11.01 1.79
N PHE A 15 -6.51 11.20 3.09
CA PHE A 15 -5.20 11.16 3.75
C PHE A 15 -4.92 9.78 4.35
N ILE A 16 -3.67 9.33 4.27
CA ILE A 16 -3.18 8.07 4.87
C ILE A 16 -2.48 8.30 6.21
N ALA A 17 -2.03 9.53 6.46
CA ALA A 17 -1.44 9.97 7.71
C ALA A 17 -1.66 11.46 7.89
N GLY A 18 -1.72 11.92 9.12
CA GLY A 18 -1.74 13.34 9.49
C GLY A 18 -0.35 13.98 9.40
N PRO A 19 -0.25 15.27 9.79
CA PRO A 19 1.03 15.93 9.94
C PRO A 19 1.95 15.15 10.90
N GLY A 20 3.21 14.98 10.54
CA GLY A 20 4.18 14.22 11.32
C GLY A 20 4.01 12.70 11.22
N ASP A 21 3.38 12.20 10.17
CA ASP A 21 3.07 10.79 9.92
C ASP A 21 2.10 10.19 10.98
N ASP A 22 1.25 11.03 11.60
CA ASP A 22 0.28 10.58 12.59
C ASP A 22 -0.78 9.65 11.98
N ILE A 23 -0.89 8.45 12.51
CA ILE A 23 -1.86 7.42 12.15
C ILE A 23 -2.78 7.06 13.32
N GLY A 24 -2.76 7.81 14.43
CA GLY A 24 -3.53 7.54 15.64
C GLY A 24 -5.06 7.55 15.45
N TRP A 25 -5.52 8.09 14.33
CA TRP A 25 -6.93 8.10 13.92
C TRP A 25 -7.43 6.77 13.36
N ILE A 26 -6.54 5.81 13.03
CA ILE A 26 -6.95 4.51 12.44
C ILE A 26 -7.74 3.69 13.46
N ARG A 27 -8.96 3.34 13.08
CA ARG A 27 -9.85 2.50 13.89
C ARG A 27 -9.62 1.03 13.57
N HIS A 28 -8.99 0.33 14.50
CA HIS A 28 -8.80 -1.12 14.39
C HIS A 28 -10.10 -1.83 14.79
N GLY A 29 -10.77 -2.47 13.81
CA GLY A 29 -11.98 -3.27 14.02
C GLY A 29 -11.75 -4.73 13.65
N LYS A 30 -12.49 -5.66 14.27
CA LYS A 30 -12.38 -7.11 13.99
C LYS A 30 -12.58 -7.43 12.50
N GLU A 31 -13.51 -6.72 11.85
CA GLU A 31 -13.82 -6.90 10.43
C GLU A 31 -12.66 -6.47 9.54
N ALA A 32 -12.07 -5.30 9.82
CA ALA A 32 -10.88 -4.81 9.12
C ALA A 32 -9.67 -5.76 9.33
N MET A 33 -9.45 -6.22 10.56
CA MET A 33 -8.36 -7.16 10.87
C MET A 33 -8.54 -8.51 10.16
N ALA A 34 -9.77 -9.02 10.05
CA ALA A 34 -10.05 -10.26 9.31
C ALA A 34 -9.78 -10.10 7.80
N LEU A 35 -10.13 -8.95 7.21
CA LEU A 35 -9.81 -8.65 5.81
C LEU A 35 -8.31 -8.51 5.60
N LEU A 36 -7.64 -7.80 6.49
CA LEU A 36 -6.19 -7.61 6.47
C LEU A 36 -5.46 -8.97 6.54
N GLY A 37 -5.90 -9.88 7.41
CA GLY A 37 -5.36 -11.24 7.50
C GLY A 37 -5.50 -12.03 6.19
N LYS A 38 -6.64 -11.92 5.51
CA LYS A 38 -6.84 -12.54 4.18
C LYS A 38 -5.92 -11.93 3.12
N MET A 39 -5.76 -10.63 3.13
CA MET A 39 -4.85 -9.91 2.25
C MET A 39 -3.40 -10.38 2.47
N TRP A 40 -2.93 -10.44 3.72
CA TRP A 40 -1.59 -10.92 4.04
C TRP A 40 -1.34 -12.37 3.58
N ALA A 41 -2.35 -13.23 3.67
CA ALA A 41 -2.24 -14.62 3.20
C ALA A 41 -2.17 -14.75 1.67
N SER A 42 -2.70 -13.78 0.91
CA SER A 42 -2.71 -13.81 -0.55
C SER A 42 -1.41 -13.34 -1.19
N LEU A 43 -0.56 -12.63 -0.47
CA LEU A 43 0.67 -12.02 -1.01
C LEU A 43 1.94 -12.72 -0.52
N ASP A 44 3.02 -12.56 -1.25
CA ASP A 44 4.38 -12.94 -0.86
C ASP A 44 5.38 -11.80 -1.04
N THR A 45 4.92 -10.65 -1.50
CA THR A 45 5.80 -9.54 -1.85
C THR A 45 5.18 -8.19 -1.47
N ILE A 46 6.00 -7.35 -0.83
CA ILE A 46 5.70 -5.95 -0.56
C ILE A 46 6.71 -5.06 -1.28
N VAL A 47 6.21 -4.02 -1.92
CA VAL A 47 7.02 -2.97 -2.53
C VAL A 47 6.65 -1.63 -1.92
N MET A 48 7.64 -0.86 -1.50
CA MET A 48 7.43 0.47 -0.90
C MET A 48 8.49 1.48 -1.32
N GLY A 49 8.13 2.74 -1.36
CA GLY A 49 9.07 3.83 -1.53
C GLY A 49 9.80 4.17 -0.22
N ARG A 50 10.91 4.91 -0.34
CA ARG A 50 11.74 5.32 0.79
C ARG A 50 10.95 6.00 1.93
N LYS A 51 10.10 6.98 1.61
CA LYS A 51 9.33 7.73 2.63
C LYS A 51 8.43 6.80 3.45
N THR A 52 7.74 5.88 2.80
CA THR A 52 6.91 4.86 3.48
C THR A 52 7.75 3.94 4.36
N TYR A 53 8.88 3.48 3.85
CA TYR A 53 9.81 2.67 4.63
C TYR A 53 10.30 3.39 5.89
N GLU A 54 10.74 4.65 5.76
CA GLU A 54 11.19 5.46 6.89
C GLU A 54 10.07 5.72 7.92
N ALA A 55 8.84 6.02 7.44
CA ALA A 55 7.66 6.18 8.30
C ALA A 55 7.33 4.89 9.05
N THR A 56 7.30 3.75 8.36
CA THR A 56 7.06 2.44 8.98
C THR A 56 8.11 2.15 10.06
N ARG A 57 9.37 2.46 9.80
CA ARG A 57 10.43 2.28 10.80
C ARG A 57 10.31 3.17 12.03
N ARG A 58 9.79 4.39 11.86
CA ARG A 58 9.52 5.27 13.02
C ARG A 58 8.36 4.78 13.88
N LEU A 59 7.37 4.12 13.27
CA LEU A 59 6.22 3.56 13.97
C LEU A 59 6.55 2.26 14.72
N LEU A 60 7.52 1.49 14.22
CA LEU A 60 8.07 0.34 14.92
C LEU A 60 9.14 0.85 15.89
N LYS A 61 8.97 0.62 17.19
CA LYS A 61 10.04 0.91 18.19
C LYS A 61 11.31 0.15 17.81
N GLU A 62 12.47 0.71 18.17
CA GLU A 62 13.76 0.04 17.96
C GLU A 62 13.71 -1.37 18.55
N GLY A 63 13.95 -2.38 17.68
CA GLY A 63 13.92 -3.79 18.07
C GLY A 63 12.57 -4.49 17.88
N GLU A 64 11.49 -3.76 17.57
CA GLU A 64 10.23 -4.37 17.16
C GLU A 64 10.32 -4.73 15.67
N THR A 65 10.28 -6.01 15.38
CA THR A 65 9.85 -6.51 14.07
C THR A 65 8.32 -6.39 13.98
N PRO A 66 7.74 -6.25 12.78
CA PRO A 66 6.30 -6.46 12.61
C PRO A 66 5.88 -7.71 13.35
N PRO A 67 4.67 -7.77 13.98
CA PRO A 67 4.27 -8.87 14.84
C PRO A 67 4.70 -10.20 14.27
N ASP A 68 5.44 -11.00 15.06
CA ASP A 68 6.02 -12.26 14.64
C ASP A 68 5.01 -13.09 13.87
N GLY A 69 5.35 -13.45 12.65
CA GLY A 69 4.52 -14.24 11.75
C GLY A 69 3.66 -13.44 10.75
N ALA A 70 3.33 -12.18 10.98
CA ALA A 70 2.47 -11.42 10.05
C ALA A 70 3.14 -11.19 8.68
N LEU A 71 4.47 -11.09 8.65
CA LEU A 71 5.26 -10.94 7.41
C LEU A 71 6.13 -12.16 7.11
N SER A 72 5.93 -13.29 7.81
CA SER A 72 6.66 -14.53 7.54
C SER A 72 6.36 -15.02 6.12
N GLY A 73 7.41 -15.26 5.33
CA GLY A 73 7.30 -15.66 3.93
C GLY A 73 6.99 -14.51 2.96
N ILE A 74 7.05 -13.23 3.42
CA ILE A 74 6.85 -12.05 2.57
C ILE A 74 8.21 -11.39 2.31
N THR A 75 8.54 -11.21 1.05
CA THR A 75 9.74 -10.48 0.63
C THR A 75 9.45 -8.98 0.52
N SER A 76 10.23 -8.17 1.22
CA SER A 76 10.08 -6.71 1.21
C SER A 76 11.13 -6.03 0.33
N TYR A 77 10.69 -5.14 -0.54
CA TYR A 77 11.51 -4.31 -1.42
C TYR A 77 11.31 -2.83 -1.12
N VAL A 78 12.41 -2.11 -0.97
CA VAL A 78 12.42 -0.64 -0.79
C VAL A 78 13.04 0.01 -2.02
N LEU A 79 12.26 0.82 -2.70
CA LEU A 79 12.73 1.59 -3.87
C LEU A 79 13.35 2.91 -3.40
N SER A 80 14.66 3.05 -3.57
CA SER A 80 15.37 4.27 -3.19
C SER A 80 16.71 4.39 -3.90
N ARG A 81 16.98 5.58 -4.43
CA ARG A 81 18.28 5.96 -4.97
C ARG A 81 19.21 6.60 -3.92
N THR A 82 18.65 6.99 -2.77
CA THR A 82 19.37 7.79 -1.75
C THR A 82 19.69 7.04 -0.46
N LEU A 83 18.95 5.97 -0.13
CA LEU A 83 19.29 5.12 1.01
C LEU A 83 20.62 4.39 0.74
N SER A 84 21.52 4.39 1.71
CA SER A 84 22.80 3.64 1.62
C SER A 84 22.59 2.15 1.87
N THR A 85 21.82 1.80 2.90
CA THR A 85 21.58 0.44 3.37
C THR A 85 20.16 0.25 3.89
N VAL A 86 19.74 -0.99 3.99
CA VAL A 86 18.53 -1.46 4.68
C VAL A 86 18.89 -2.66 5.56
N PRO A 87 18.14 -2.96 6.63
CA PRO A 87 18.36 -4.13 7.48
C PRO A 87 18.25 -5.45 6.72
N ALA A 88 18.81 -6.50 7.29
CA ALA A 88 18.63 -7.86 6.82
C ALA A 88 17.13 -8.21 6.69
N GLY A 89 16.77 -8.97 5.65
CA GLY A 89 15.36 -9.30 5.35
C GLY A 89 14.62 -8.27 4.50
N THR A 90 15.23 -7.11 4.22
CA THR A 90 14.70 -6.11 3.29
C THR A 90 15.65 -5.98 2.10
N ASN A 91 15.12 -5.79 0.90
CA ASN A 91 15.90 -5.63 -0.33
C ASN A 91 15.85 -4.18 -0.81
N LEU A 92 17.02 -3.57 -1.00
CA LEU A 92 17.11 -2.21 -1.54
C LEU A 92 17.22 -2.26 -3.07
N ILE A 93 16.29 -1.60 -3.73
CA ILE A 93 16.20 -1.51 -5.19
C ILE A 93 16.52 -0.08 -5.62
N ARG A 94 17.49 0.07 -6.54
CA ARG A 94 17.98 1.37 -7.03
C ARG A 94 17.56 1.69 -8.45
N GLU A 95 17.03 0.69 -9.16
CA GLU A 95 16.50 0.87 -10.52
C GLU A 95 15.18 1.62 -10.54
N ASP A 96 14.66 1.90 -11.73
CA ASP A 96 13.34 2.51 -11.89
C ASP A 96 12.24 1.61 -11.31
N GLY A 97 11.33 2.21 -10.54
CA GLY A 97 10.28 1.47 -9.83
C GLY A 97 9.25 0.83 -10.75
N VAL A 98 8.97 1.47 -11.90
CA VAL A 98 8.03 0.94 -12.90
C VAL A 98 8.62 -0.30 -13.55
N GLU A 99 9.88 -0.24 -13.98
CA GLU A 99 10.58 -1.38 -14.59
C GLU A 99 10.75 -2.53 -13.61
N PHE A 100 11.10 -2.23 -12.35
CA PHE A 100 11.19 -3.24 -11.30
C PHE A 100 9.87 -3.98 -11.09
N VAL A 101 8.76 -3.26 -10.88
CA VAL A 101 7.45 -3.88 -10.65
C VAL A 101 6.95 -4.60 -11.89
N ARG A 102 7.22 -4.10 -13.09
CA ARG A 102 6.87 -4.78 -14.35
C ARG A 102 7.55 -6.15 -14.46
N ARG A 103 8.85 -6.22 -14.16
CA ARG A 103 9.61 -7.48 -14.14
C ARG A 103 9.06 -8.42 -13.08
N LEU A 104 8.90 -7.94 -11.86
CA LEU A 104 8.41 -8.71 -10.72
C LEU A 104 7.00 -9.30 -10.95
N LYS A 105 6.13 -8.56 -11.63
CA LYS A 105 4.78 -9.01 -12.02
C LYS A 105 4.82 -10.18 -13.00
N GLY A 106 5.86 -10.30 -13.81
CA GLY A 106 6.09 -11.41 -14.75
C GLY A 106 6.66 -12.67 -14.12
N GLU A 107 7.22 -12.60 -12.92
CA GLU A 107 7.83 -13.73 -12.22
C GLU A 107 6.77 -14.64 -11.57
N PRO A 108 7.09 -15.92 -11.30
CA PRO A 108 6.23 -16.77 -10.47
C PRO A 108 6.09 -16.23 -9.04
N GLY A 109 4.91 -16.37 -8.44
CA GLY A 109 4.66 -15.94 -7.06
C GLY A 109 3.20 -15.63 -6.81
N LYS A 110 2.90 -15.21 -5.56
CA LYS A 110 1.60 -14.71 -5.14
C LYS A 110 1.44 -13.23 -5.51
N ASP A 111 0.44 -12.58 -4.94
CA ASP A 111 0.16 -11.16 -5.17
C ASP A 111 1.29 -10.25 -4.65
N ILE A 112 1.38 -9.06 -5.23
CA ILE A 112 2.32 -8.00 -4.87
C ILE A 112 1.54 -6.85 -4.24
N PHE A 113 1.89 -6.46 -3.02
CA PHE A 113 1.32 -5.30 -2.37
C PHE A 113 2.24 -4.08 -2.52
N VAL A 114 1.74 -3.03 -3.15
CA VAL A 114 2.36 -1.71 -3.14
C VAL A 114 1.89 -1.00 -1.87
N MET A 115 2.70 -1.04 -0.83
CA MET A 115 2.35 -0.52 0.50
C MET A 115 2.32 1.01 0.54
N GLY A 116 2.95 1.68 -0.43
CA GLY A 116 3.04 3.14 -0.54
C GLY A 116 4.43 3.55 -1.05
N GLY A 117 4.81 4.84 -1.21
CA GLY A 117 4.00 6.03 -1.10
C GLY A 117 3.24 6.37 -2.37
N GLY A 118 2.42 7.41 -2.23
CA GLY A 118 1.53 7.83 -3.31
C GLY A 118 2.23 8.22 -4.61
N GLU A 119 3.46 8.75 -4.57
CA GLU A 119 4.26 9.04 -5.78
C GLU A 119 4.62 7.77 -6.55
N LEU A 120 5.04 6.70 -5.84
CA LEU A 120 5.30 5.41 -6.46
C LEU A 120 4.01 4.82 -7.04
N ALA A 121 2.93 4.83 -6.26
CA ALA A 121 1.62 4.34 -6.72
C ALA A 121 1.13 5.10 -7.96
N ARG A 122 1.28 6.43 -8.00
CA ARG A 122 0.97 7.24 -9.18
C ARG A 122 1.70 6.73 -10.42
N SER A 123 3.02 6.56 -10.34
CA SER A 123 3.84 6.09 -11.47
C SER A 123 3.40 4.71 -11.94
N LEU A 124 3.03 3.81 -11.01
CA LEU A 124 2.55 2.47 -11.33
C LEU A 124 1.13 2.47 -11.93
N PHE A 125 0.24 3.36 -11.47
CA PHE A 125 -1.08 3.56 -12.10
C PHE A 125 -0.94 4.08 -13.53
N GLU A 126 -0.10 5.10 -13.75
CA GLU A 126 0.15 5.67 -15.09
C GLU A 126 0.77 4.65 -16.04
N ALA A 127 1.58 3.71 -15.51
CA ALA A 127 2.16 2.61 -16.26
C ALA A 127 1.23 1.38 -16.41
N SER A 128 -0.03 1.45 -15.92
CA SER A 128 -1.01 0.36 -15.94
C SER A 128 -0.50 -0.94 -15.29
N LEU A 129 0.27 -0.81 -14.21
CA LEU A 129 0.84 -1.94 -13.48
C LEU A 129 0.02 -2.33 -12.23
N ILE A 130 -0.82 -1.46 -11.71
CA ILE A 130 -1.72 -1.77 -10.60
C ILE A 130 -3.01 -2.36 -11.16
N ASP A 131 -3.39 -3.54 -10.66
CA ASP A 131 -4.59 -4.27 -11.07
C ASP A 131 -5.78 -3.99 -10.17
N ARG A 132 -5.52 -3.77 -8.86
CA ARG A 132 -6.55 -3.56 -7.85
C ARG A 132 -6.22 -2.45 -6.88
N LEU A 133 -7.26 -1.76 -6.44
CA LEU A 133 -7.21 -0.76 -5.38
C LEU A 133 -8.07 -1.23 -4.21
N HIS A 134 -7.50 -1.23 -2.99
CA HIS A 134 -8.21 -1.58 -1.77
C HIS A 134 -8.15 -0.39 -0.81
N VAL A 135 -9.30 0.15 -0.41
CA VAL A 135 -9.37 1.26 0.53
C VAL A 135 -10.24 0.91 1.74
N ASN A 136 -9.78 1.30 2.91
CA ASN A 136 -10.55 1.26 4.14
C ASN A 136 -10.78 2.71 4.59
N ILE A 137 -11.91 3.26 4.17
CA ILE A 137 -12.27 4.67 4.36
C ILE A 137 -12.78 4.86 5.79
N HIS A 138 -12.09 5.70 6.55
CA HIS A 138 -12.47 6.05 7.91
C HIS A 138 -13.39 7.28 7.93
N PRO A 139 -14.42 7.29 8.78
CA PRO A 139 -15.40 8.37 8.86
C PRO A 139 -14.83 9.60 9.60
N LEU A 140 -13.93 10.29 8.95
CA LEU A 140 -13.13 11.38 9.51
C LEU A 140 -12.64 12.27 8.37
N LEU A 141 -12.63 13.57 8.58
CA LEU A 141 -11.93 14.57 7.76
C LEU A 141 -10.70 15.02 8.53
N LEU A 142 -9.53 14.87 7.94
CA LEU A 142 -8.26 15.22 8.56
C LEU A 142 -7.81 16.65 8.18
N GLY A 143 -8.20 17.10 7.00
CA GLY A 143 -7.93 18.44 6.48
C GLY A 143 -6.53 18.67 5.94
N SER A 144 -5.53 17.95 6.45
CA SER A 144 -4.14 18.01 5.97
C SER A 144 -3.38 16.75 6.34
N GLY A 145 -2.29 16.45 5.61
CA GLY A 145 -1.47 15.27 5.86
C GLY A 145 -0.84 14.68 4.60
N VAL A 146 -0.56 13.40 4.65
CA VAL A 146 0.00 12.63 3.52
C VAL A 146 -1.15 12.08 2.69
N PRO A 147 -1.34 12.51 1.43
CA PRO A 147 -2.43 12.04 0.60
C PRO A 147 -2.20 10.59 0.13
N LEU A 148 -3.30 9.83 0.02
CA LEU A 148 -3.28 8.49 -0.57
C LEU A 148 -2.97 8.56 -2.07
N PHE A 149 -3.58 9.51 -2.78
CA PHE A 149 -3.39 9.71 -4.21
C PHE A 149 -2.72 11.05 -4.49
N HIS A 150 -1.74 11.02 -5.40
CA HIS A 150 -1.10 12.20 -5.97
C HIS A 150 -1.76 12.58 -7.32
N PRO A 151 -1.63 13.83 -7.76
CA PRO A 151 -2.15 14.25 -9.07
C PRO A 151 -1.63 13.34 -10.19
N MET A 152 -2.55 12.84 -11.02
CA MET A 152 -2.27 11.97 -12.16
C MET A 152 -2.42 12.74 -13.46
N THR A 153 -1.70 12.32 -14.50
CA THR A 153 -1.72 12.98 -15.82
C THR A 153 -2.98 12.63 -16.62
N ARG A 154 -3.68 11.55 -16.25
CA ARG A 154 -4.92 11.09 -16.88
C ARG A 154 -5.86 10.44 -15.86
N PRO A 155 -7.17 10.38 -16.14
CA PRO A 155 -8.10 9.58 -15.35
C PRO A 155 -7.72 8.09 -15.36
N ILE A 156 -7.90 7.43 -14.22
CA ILE A 156 -7.75 5.98 -14.06
C ILE A 156 -9.13 5.41 -13.79
N PRO A 157 -9.77 4.74 -14.78
CA PRO A 157 -11.10 4.18 -14.60
C PRO A 157 -11.06 2.96 -13.67
N LEU A 158 -12.07 2.86 -12.79
CA LEU A 158 -12.18 1.81 -11.79
C LEU A 158 -13.54 1.13 -11.88
N GLU A 159 -13.57 -0.17 -11.61
CA GLU A 159 -14.80 -0.96 -11.48
C GLU A 159 -14.89 -1.50 -10.06
N LEU A 160 -16.00 -1.23 -9.38
CA LEU A 160 -16.25 -1.70 -8.02
C LEU A 160 -16.40 -3.23 -8.00
N GLU A 161 -15.57 -3.92 -7.21
CA GLU A 161 -15.65 -5.38 -7.00
C GLU A 161 -16.33 -5.73 -5.66
N ASP A 162 -16.08 -4.95 -4.59
CA ASP A 162 -16.64 -5.20 -3.26
C ASP A 162 -16.78 -3.89 -2.49
N CYS A 163 -17.84 -3.78 -1.67
CA CYS A 163 -18.06 -2.65 -0.78
C CYS A 163 -18.75 -3.12 0.49
N ARG A 164 -18.13 -2.88 1.65
CA ARG A 164 -18.64 -3.34 2.95
C ARG A 164 -18.58 -2.25 4.00
N PRO A 165 -19.71 -1.82 4.56
CA PRO A 165 -19.71 -1.01 5.77
C PRO A 165 -19.31 -1.87 6.97
N PHE A 166 -18.46 -1.33 7.86
CA PHE A 166 -18.08 -1.96 9.11
C PHE A 166 -18.83 -1.34 10.28
N LYS A 167 -18.99 -2.11 11.37
CA LYS A 167 -19.68 -1.64 12.58
C LYS A 167 -19.04 -0.43 13.24
N ASN A 168 -17.74 -0.20 13.03
CA ASN A 168 -17.02 0.98 13.52
C ASN A 168 -17.21 2.24 12.65
N GLY A 169 -18.06 2.18 11.62
CA GLY A 169 -18.34 3.27 10.69
C GLY A 169 -17.38 3.38 9.51
N CYS A 170 -16.35 2.54 9.43
CA CYS A 170 -15.47 2.50 8.26
C CYS A 170 -16.17 1.81 7.07
N ILE A 171 -15.72 2.12 5.87
CA ILE A 171 -16.18 1.49 4.63
C ILE A 171 -14.97 0.87 3.93
N TYR A 172 -14.98 -0.45 3.79
CA TYR A 172 -14.04 -1.11 2.90
C TYR A 172 -14.60 -1.11 1.48
N ALA A 173 -13.74 -0.76 0.52
CA ALA A 173 -14.06 -0.89 -0.89
C ALA A 173 -12.84 -1.45 -1.66
N SER A 174 -13.11 -2.36 -2.59
CA SER A 174 -12.11 -2.81 -3.54
C SER A 174 -12.57 -2.57 -4.97
N TYR A 175 -11.62 -2.19 -5.80
CA TYR A 175 -11.83 -1.86 -7.19
C TYR A 175 -10.84 -2.58 -8.07
N ARG A 176 -11.29 -3.03 -9.24
CA ARG A 176 -10.45 -3.41 -10.35
C ARG A 176 -10.05 -2.15 -11.12
N VAL A 177 -8.76 -2.02 -11.43
CA VAL A 177 -8.26 -0.96 -12.30
C VAL A 177 -8.51 -1.37 -13.75
N LEU A 178 -9.22 -0.54 -14.49
CA LEU A 178 -9.55 -0.79 -15.88
C LEU A 178 -8.46 -0.23 -16.81
N PRO A 179 -8.24 -0.85 -17.97
CA PRO A 179 -7.39 -0.26 -19.00
C PRO A 179 -7.87 1.15 -19.34
N SER A 180 -6.96 2.09 -19.46
CA SER A 180 -7.30 3.40 -20.03
C SER A 180 -7.49 3.27 -21.52
N ALA A 181 -8.54 3.90 -22.01
CA ALA A 181 -8.79 4.02 -23.43
C ALA A 181 -7.68 4.81 -24.14
#